data_1c67cedb723cf37fd49f5f3cc7b53a0a
#
_entry.id   1c67cedb723cf37fd49f5f3cc7b53a0a
#
_cell.length_a   1.000
_cell.length_b   1.000
_cell.length_c   1.000
_cell.angle_alpha   90.00
_cell.angle_beta   90.00
_cell.angle_gamma   90.00
#
_symmetry.space_group_name_H-M   'P 1'
#
loop_
_entity.id
_entity.type
_entity.pdbx_description
1 polymer ?
#
loop_
_entity_poly.entity_id
_entity_poly.type
_entity_poly.pdbx_seq_one_letter_code
_entity_poly.pdbx_strand_id
1 'polypeptide(L)'
;MGELMQQYIDEAEQDLLHTYNRYQVVLDRGDGVSLYDIEGKRYLDFVAGIAVFALGYHNAEYNDALKAQIDKVIHTSNYYYNVPAVEAARHLKKVSRMDRVFFTNSGAEAIEGAIKAARKYAYLKDGTTDHEIIAMNHSFHGRTMGALSVTGNPHYSCLLYTSPSPRD
;
A
#
# COMPACT_ATOMS: atom_id res chain seq x y z
N MET A 1 18.37 -16.49 -20.18
CA MET A 1 18.15 -16.48 -18.73
C MET A 1 19.22 -17.39 -18.15
N GLY A 2 20.05 -16.89 -17.26
CA GLY A 2 21.11 -17.66 -16.65
C GLY A 2 20.60 -18.64 -15.61
N GLU A 3 21.43 -19.61 -15.23
CA GLU A 3 21.09 -20.65 -14.26
C GLU A 3 20.68 -20.05 -12.89
N LEU A 4 21.37 -19.00 -12.43
CA LEU A 4 21.08 -18.35 -11.15
C LEU A 4 19.70 -17.67 -11.15
N MET A 5 19.33 -16.98 -12.23
CA MET A 5 18.01 -16.35 -12.34
C MET A 5 16.90 -17.40 -12.33
N GLN A 6 17.10 -18.52 -13.07
CA GLN A 6 16.14 -19.62 -13.07
C GLN A 6 15.99 -20.24 -11.69
N GLN A 7 17.09 -20.47 -10.97
CA GLN A 7 17.04 -20.99 -9.60
C GLN A 7 16.19 -20.12 -8.68
N TYR A 8 16.38 -18.78 -8.64
CA TYR A 8 15.56 -17.88 -7.82
C TYR A 8 14.08 -17.90 -8.20
N ILE A 9 13.77 -18.04 -9.49
CA ILE A 9 12.39 -18.14 -9.96
C ILE A 9 11.76 -19.45 -9.48
N ASP A 10 12.46 -20.57 -9.64
CA ASP A 10 11.97 -21.89 -9.24
C ASP A 10 11.75 -21.98 -7.72
N GLU A 11 12.68 -21.44 -6.92
CA GLU A 11 12.53 -21.32 -5.46
C GLU A 11 11.33 -20.44 -5.10
N ALA A 12 11.15 -19.30 -5.76
CA ALA A 12 10.00 -18.42 -5.49
C ALA A 12 8.66 -19.07 -5.83
N GLU A 13 8.58 -19.86 -6.92
CA GLU A 13 7.36 -20.59 -7.29
C GLU A 13 7.06 -21.76 -6.32
N GLN A 14 8.08 -22.32 -5.65
CA GLN A 14 7.89 -23.35 -4.61
C GLN A 14 7.49 -22.74 -3.26
N ASP A 15 8.13 -21.65 -2.85
CA ASP A 15 8.06 -21.13 -1.49
C ASP A 15 7.01 -20.04 -1.30
N LEU A 16 6.63 -19.32 -2.37
CA LEU A 16 5.66 -18.24 -2.30
C LEU A 16 4.29 -18.68 -2.86
N LEU A 17 3.23 -18.36 -2.12
CA LEU A 17 1.89 -18.60 -2.61
C LEU A 17 1.67 -17.89 -3.96
N HIS A 18 1.18 -18.62 -4.96
CA HIS A 18 0.96 -18.13 -6.32
C HIS A 18 -0.27 -17.22 -6.41
N THR A 19 -0.11 -15.97 -5.93
CA THR A 19 -1.16 -14.94 -5.95
C THR A 19 -0.98 -13.93 -7.09
N TYR A 20 0.15 -13.96 -7.77
CA TYR A 20 0.51 -13.06 -8.89
C TYR A 20 1.22 -13.81 -10.01
N ASN A 21 0.93 -13.43 -11.24
CA ASN A 21 1.72 -13.83 -12.40
C ASN A 21 2.93 -12.88 -12.52
N ARG A 22 4.08 -13.32 -12.04
CA ARG A 22 5.31 -12.52 -12.05
C ARG A 22 6.01 -12.58 -13.39
N TYR A 23 6.63 -11.46 -13.77
CA TYR A 23 7.56 -11.47 -14.90
C TYR A 23 8.79 -12.31 -14.55
N GLN A 24 9.34 -13.02 -15.55
CA GLN A 24 10.48 -13.90 -15.38
C GLN A 24 11.80 -13.10 -15.33
N VAL A 25 11.91 -12.24 -14.32
CA VAL A 25 13.05 -11.36 -14.06
C VAL A 25 13.27 -11.29 -12.55
N VAL A 26 14.50 -11.45 -12.10
CA VAL A 26 14.90 -11.29 -10.70
C VAL A 26 15.66 -9.97 -10.58
N LEU A 27 15.02 -8.96 -10.05
CA LEU A 27 15.60 -7.64 -9.83
C LEU A 27 16.43 -7.63 -8.54
N ASP A 28 17.62 -7.04 -8.59
CA ASP A 28 18.57 -7.01 -7.48
C ASP A 28 18.83 -5.59 -6.94
N ARG A 29 19.06 -4.63 -7.84
CA ARG A 29 19.40 -3.27 -7.45
C ARG A 29 18.75 -2.21 -8.33
N GLY A 30 18.67 -0.99 -7.78
CA GLY A 30 18.18 0.18 -8.51
C GLY A 30 19.12 1.38 -8.37
N ASP A 31 19.14 2.23 -9.42
CA ASP A 31 19.86 3.49 -9.42
C ASP A 31 19.10 4.54 -10.27
N GLY A 32 18.74 5.66 -9.67
CA GLY A 32 17.89 6.66 -10.29
C GLY A 32 16.58 6.07 -10.82
N VAL A 33 16.39 6.07 -12.12
CA VAL A 33 15.22 5.52 -12.82
C VAL A 33 15.46 4.13 -13.41
N SER A 34 16.54 3.48 -13.03
CA SER A 34 16.95 2.19 -13.61
C SER A 34 16.90 1.08 -12.57
N LEU A 35 16.45 -0.08 -12.98
CA LEU A 35 16.56 -1.34 -12.25
C LEU A 35 17.55 -2.25 -12.97
N TYR A 36 18.17 -3.12 -12.22
CA TYR A 36 19.11 -4.11 -12.74
C TYR A 36 18.72 -5.48 -12.18
N ASP A 37 18.73 -6.48 -13.03
CA ASP A 37 18.57 -7.86 -12.60
C ASP A 37 19.88 -8.44 -12.04
N ILE A 38 19.78 -9.64 -11.50
CA ILE A 38 20.94 -10.36 -10.92
C ILE A 38 22.03 -10.71 -11.94
N GLU A 39 21.74 -10.64 -13.23
CA GLU A 39 22.69 -10.82 -14.32
C GLU A 39 23.32 -9.49 -14.77
N GLY A 40 22.91 -8.37 -14.16
CA GLY A 40 23.40 -7.03 -14.45
C GLY A 40 22.72 -6.34 -15.62
N LYS A 41 21.71 -6.92 -16.23
CA LYS A 41 20.96 -6.30 -17.31
C LYS A 41 20.14 -5.13 -16.78
N ARG A 42 20.20 -4.00 -17.46
CA ARG A 42 19.51 -2.77 -17.12
C ARG A 42 18.12 -2.71 -17.71
N TYR A 43 17.17 -2.22 -16.92
CA TYR A 43 15.79 -1.90 -17.28
C TYR A 43 15.47 -0.46 -16.90
N LEU A 44 14.71 0.26 -17.72
CA LEU A 44 14.11 1.53 -17.31
C LEU A 44 12.84 1.23 -16.53
N ASP A 45 12.74 1.79 -15.33
CA ASP A 45 11.60 1.56 -14.46
C ASP A 45 10.51 2.62 -14.68
N PHE A 46 9.50 2.29 -15.50
CA PHE A 46 8.30 3.09 -15.68
C PHE A 46 7.16 2.71 -14.71
N VAL A 47 7.38 1.73 -13.85
CA VAL A 47 6.38 1.24 -12.88
C VAL A 47 6.55 1.90 -11.52
N ALA A 48 7.80 2.16 -11.12
CA ALA A 48 8.17 2.80 -9.85
C ALA A 48 7.43 2.18 -8.64
N GLY A 49 7.40 0.83 -8.57
CA GLY A 49 6.66 0.12 -7.52
C GLY A 49 5.15 0.40 -7.50
N ILE A 50 4.54 0.65 -8.67
CA ILE A 50 3.16 1.14 -8.88
C ILE A 50 3.03 2.57 -8.31
N ALA A 51 3.90 3.46 -8.83
CA ALA A 51 3.97 4.89 -8.53
C ALA A 51 4.26 5.27 -7.06
N VAL A 52 4.79 4.35 -6.26
CA VAL A 52 5.14 4.64 -4.85
C VAL A 52 6.60 5.04 -4.65
N PHE A 53 7.47 4.80 -5.64
CA PHE A 53 8.91 5.09 -5.58
C PHE A 53 9.29 6.33 -6.41
N ALA A 54 8.56 7.43 -6.19
CA ALA A 54 8.64 8.64 -7.00
C ALA A 54 10.01 9.36 -6.98
N LEU A 55 10.83 9.14 -5.95
CA LEU A 55 12.18 9.73 -5.83
C LEU A 55 13.23 8.97 -6.63
N GLY A 56 12.89 7.83 -7.19
CA GLY A 56 13.83 6.91 -7.81
C GLY A 56 14.70 6.16 -6.77
N TYR A 57 15.54 5.27 -7.29
CA TYR A 57 16.40 4.43 -6.47
C TYR A 57 17.69 5.16 -6.09
N HIS A 58 18.23 4.83 -4.93
CA HIS A 58 19.51 5.33 -4.45
C HIS A 58 19.54 6.87 -4.28
N ASN A 59 18.41 7.50 -3.94
CA ASN A 59 18.37 8.90 -3.59
C ASN A 59 19.12 9.13 -2.27
N ALA A 60 20.23 9.86 -2.32
CA ALA A 60 21.14 10.02 -1.17
C ALA A 60 20.44 10.72 0.01
N GLU A 61 19.73 11.82 -0.24
CA GLU A 61 19.06 12.59 0.81
C GLU A 61 18.00 11.72 1.53
N TYR A 62 17.19 11.00 0.78
CA TYR A 62 16.18 10.09 1.34
C TYR A 62 16.83 8.95 2.15
N ASN A 63 17.83 8.29 1.58
CA ASN A 63 18.50 7.18 2.22
C ASN A 63 19.21 7.60 3.51
N ASP A 64 19.86 8.76 3.52
CA ASP A 64 20.58 9.26 4.70
C ASP A 64 19.61 9.70 5.80
N ALA A 65 18.46 10.28 5.44
CA ALA A 65 17.39 10.58 6.39
C ALA A 65 16.85 9.31 7.05
N LEU A 66 16.62 8.23 6.28
CA LEU A 66 16.18 6.94 6.83
C LEU A 66 17.23 6.32 7.77
N LYS A 67 18.51 6.28 7.37
CA LYS A 67 19.59 5.77 8.22
C LYS A 67 19.67 6.55 9.53
N ALA A 68 19.65 7.88 9.47
CA ALA A 68 19.67 8.71 10.65
C ALA A 68 18.46 8.51 11.57
N GLN A 69 17.29 8.18 11.01
CA GLN A 69 16.10 7.89 11.82
C GLN A 69 16.16 6.50 12.45
N ILE A 70 16.71 5.50 11.76
CA ILE A 70 16.92 4.14 12.31
C ILE A 70 17.78 4.20 13.57
N ASP A 71 18.86 5.03 13.57
CA ASP A 71 19.75 5.22 14.72
C ASP A 71 19.09 5.95 15.91
N LYS A 72 17.95 6.60 15.71
CA LYS A 72 17.21 7.30 16.78
C LYS A 72 16.13 6.40 17.39
N VAL A 73 15.07 6.15 16.63
CA VAL A 73 13.93 5.35 17.06
C VAL A 73 13.16 4.83 15.85
N ILE A 74 12.90 3.53 15.84
CA ILE A 74 12.17 2.86 14.76
C ILE A 74 10.68 2.80 15.06
N HIS A 75 10.29 2.44 16.30
CA HIS A 75 8.90 2.23 16.67
C HIS A 75 8.63 2.60 18.13
N THR A 76 7.50 3.26 18.39
CA THR A 76 7.09 3.67 19.75
C THR A 76 5.65 3.27 20.09
N SER A 77 4.94 2.60 19.21
CA SER A 77 3.48 2.39 19.22
C SER A 77 2.66 3.71 19.25
N ASN A 78 1.34 3.59 19.19
CA ASN A 78 0.42 4.73 19.29
C ASN A 78 0.16 5.21 20.73
N TYR A 79 0.80 4.60 21.73
CA TYR A 79 0.73 5.08 23.12
C TYR A 79 1.57 6.34 23.37
N TYR A 80 2.52 6.63 22.48
CA TYR A 80 3.42 7.76 22.64
C TYR A 80 3.41 8.65 21.39
N TYR A 81 3.62 9.93 21.61
CA TYR A 81 3.90 10.86 20.51
C TYR A 81 5.33 10.67 20.03
N ASN A 82 5.55 10.84 18.73
CA ASN A 82 6.89 10.85 18.16
C ASN A 82 7.05 11.99 17.15
N VAL A 83 8.26 12.49 17.03
CA VAL A 83 8.56 13.67 16.21
C VAL A 83 8.25 13.42 14.72
N PRO A 84 8.71 12.32 14.09
CA PRO A 84 8.45 12.10 12.66
C PRO A 84 6.97 12.09 12.29
N ALA A 85 6.10 11.46 13.08
CA ALA A 85 4.67 11.41 12.78
C ALA A 85 4.01 12.80 12.87
N VAL A 86 4.40 13.60 13.88
CA VAL A 86 3.86 14.97 14.05
C VAL A 86 4.31 15.87 12.91
N GLU A 87 5.58 15.79 12.51
CA GLU A 87 6.13 16.58 11.40
C GLU A 87 5.50 16.17 10.06
N ALA A 88 5.40 14.88 9.78
CA ALA A 88 4.73 14.38 8.59
C ALA A 88 3.27 14.84 8.50
N ALA A 89 2.53 14.76 9.60
CA ALA A 89 1.15 15.25 9.66
C ALA A 89 1.06 16.75 9.38
N ARG A 90 1.98 17.55 9.94
CA ARG A 90 2.03 18.99 9.70
C ARG A 90 2.27 19.32 8.22
N HIS A 91 3.20 18.61 7.56
CA HIS A 91 3.48 18.80 6.14
C HIS A 91 2.31 18.36 5.26
N LEU A 92 1.72 17.21 5.53
CA LEU A 92 0.55 16.70 4.79
C LEU A 92 -0.65 17.64 4.90
N LYS A 93 -0.92 18.22 6.07
CA LYS A 93 -1.99 19.22 6.25
C LYS A 93 -1.80 20.44 5.36
N LYS A 94 -0.56 20.93 5.22
CA LYS A 94 -0.28 22.11 4.38
C LYS A 94 -0.61 21.87 2.90
N VAL A 95 -0.33 20.68 2.38
CA VAL A 95 -0.49 20.37 0.96
C VAL A 95 -1.86 19.80 0.62
N SER A 96 -2.51 19.08 1.56
CA SER A 96 -3.82 18.46 1.35
C SER A 96 -5.02 19.36 1.65
N ARG A 97 -4.82 20.45 2.40
CA ARG A 97 -5.88 21.31 2.95
C ARG A 97 -6.83 20.58 3.91
N MET A 98 -6.43 19.43 4.43
CA MET A 98 -7.19 18.67 5.43
C MET A 98 -6.79 19.06 6.84
N ASP A 99 -7.73 18.91 7.80
CA ASP A 99 -7.51 19.33 9.18
C ASP A 99 -6.70 18.32 9.99
N ARG A 100 -6.81 17.05 9.66
CA ARG A 100 -6.20 15.94 10.40
C ARG A 100 -5.70 14.84 9.48
N VAL A 101 -4.74 14.05 9.97
CA VAL A 101 -4.13 12.92 9.27
C VAL A 101 -4.28 11.67 10.13
N PHE A 102 -4.62 10.57 9.50
CA PHE A 102 -4.62 9.24 10.07
C PHE A 102 -3.64 8.37 9.30
N PHE A 103 -2.56 7.95 9.96
CA PHE A 103 -1.55 7.08 9.35
C PHE A 103 -1.93 5.61 9.50
N THR A 104 -1.70 4.85 8.44
CA THR A 104 -1.94 3.41 8.36
C THR A 104 -0.78 2.72 7.66
N ASN A 105 -0.72 1.39 7.70
CA ASN A 105 0.36 0.62 7.09
C ASN A 105 0.15 0.38 5.58
N SER A 106 -1.06 0.60 5.07
CA SER A 106 -1.39 0.34 3.66
C SER A 106 -2.56 1.19 3.19
N GLY A 107 -2.70 1.32 1.85
CA GLY A 107 -3.87 1.93 1.24
C GLY A 107 -5.18 1.20 1.58
N ALA A 108 -5.16 -0.13 1.68
CA ALA A 108 -6.33 -0.91 2.11
C ALA A 108 -6.78 -0.52 3.52
N GLU A 109 -5.86 -0.40 4.48
CA GLU A 109 -6.19 0.07 5.84
C GLU A 109 -6.67 1.51 5.86
N ALA A 110 -6.14 2.37 5.00
CA ALA A 110 -6.63 3.74 4.87
C ALA A 110 -8.10 3.77 4.41
N ILE A 111 -8.48 2.93 3.46
CA ILE A 111 -9.87 2.79 3.02
C ILE A 111 -10.75 2.20 4.12
N GLU A 112 -10.29 1.17 4.85
CA GLU A 112 -11.00 0.66 6.03
C GLU A 112 -11.26 1.77 7.06
N GLY A 113 -10.25 2.59 7.33
CA GLY A 113 -10.38 3.76 8.21
C GLY A 113 -11.38 4.79 7.67
N ALA A 114 -11.36 5.07 6.36
CA ALA A 114 -12.29 5.99 5.71
C ALA A 114 -13.74 5.51 5.79
N ILE A 115 -13.99 4.22 5.51
CA ILE A 115 -15.31 3.59 5.64
C ILE A 115 -15.83 3.72 7.08
N LYS A 116 -15.01 3.39 8.07
CA LYS A 116 -15.36 3.50 9.49
C LYS A 116 -15.66 4.94 9.89
N ALA A 117 -14.84 5.90 9.45
CA ALA A 117 -15.05 7.32 9.74
C ALA A 117 -16.33 7.85 9.10
N ALA A 118 -16.61 7.51 7.84
CA ALA A 118 -17.82 7.91 7.13
C ALA A 118 -19.08 7.35 7.82
N ARG A 119 -19.10 6.07 8.16
CA ARG A 119 -20.23 5.43 8.87
C ARG A 119 -20.44 6.02 10.26
N LYS A 120 -19.34 6.27 11.00
CA LYS A 120 -19.45 6.89 12.32
C LYS A 120 -19.97 8.31 12.24
N TYR A 121 -19.51 9.09 11.26
CA TYR A 121 -20.00 10.45 11.01
C TYR A 121 -21.49 10.45 10.70
N ALA A 122 -21.95 9.61 9.78
CA ALA A 122 -23.35 9.50 9.41
C ALA A 122 -24.23 9.11 10.61
N TYR A 123 -23.83 8.09 11.37
CA TYR A 123 -24.51 7.69 12.60
C TYR A 123 -24.64 8.82 13.64
N LEU A 124 -23.57 9.60 13.83
CA LEU A 124 -23.60 10.73 14.79
C LEU A 124 -24.49 11.87 14.30
N LYS A 125 -24.75 11.96 12.99
CA LYS A 125 -25.60 12.99 12.40
C LYS A 125 -27.10 12.71 12.57
N ASP A 126 -27.53 11.46 12.40
CA ASP A 126 -28.97 11.12 12.36
C ASP A 126 -29.36 9.86 13.15
N GLY A 127 -28.40 9.16 13.77
CA GLY A 127 -28.65 7.99 14.61
C GLY A 127 -28.97 6.70 13.84
N THR A 128 -28.89 6.68 12.49
CA THR A 128 -29.17 5.50 11.68
C THR A 128 -27.90 4.73 11.28
N THR A 129 -28.05 3.48 10.82
CA THR A 129 -26.94 2.62 10.45
C THR A 129 -27.00 2.13 9.00
N ASP A 130 -28.04 2.49 8.27
CA ASP A 130 -28.36 2.01 6.91
C ASP A 130 -27.89 2.96 5.78
N HIS A 131 -26.84 3.73 6.04
CA HIS A 131 -26.24 4.60 5.06
C HIS A 131 -25.45 3.80 4.01
N GLU A 132 -25.67 4.17 2.76
CA GLU A 132 -24.96 3.61 1.62
C GLU A 132 -23.61 4.30 1.38
N ILE A 133 -22.66 3.53 0.83
CA ILE A 133 -21.38 4.03 0.35
C ILE A 133 -21.35 3.88 -1.18
N ILE A 134 -21.11 4.97 -1.87
CA ILE A 134 -20.99 4.99 -3.34
C ILE A 134 -19.52 4.81 -3.71
N ALA A 135 -19.23 3.81 -4.53
CA ALA A 135 -17.92 3.55 -5.09
C ALA A 135 -17.94 3.70 -6.62
N MET A 136 -16.82 4.12 -7.18
CA MET A 136 -16.68 4.28 -8.63
C MET A 136 -16.44 2.92 -9.31
N ASN A 137 -17.00 2.74 -10.49
CA ASN A 137 -16.68 1.60 -11.35
C ASN A 137 -15.17 1.62 -11.68
N HIS A 138 -14.57 0.43 -11.82
CA HIS A 138 -13.15 0.25 -12.11
C HIS A 138 -12.19 0.83 -11.05
N SER A 139 -12.69 1.16 -9.87
CA SER A 139 -11.85 1.58 -8.75
C SER A 139 -11.09 0.41 -8.13
N PHE A 140 -9.96 0.71 -7.51
CA PHE A 140 -9.22 -0.23 -6.67
C PHE A 140 -8.99 0.39 -5.29
N HIS A 141 -9.55 -0.22 -4.26
CA HIS A 141 -9.47 0.27 -2.89
C HIS A 141 -8.71 -0.66 -1.93
N GLY A 142 -8.37 -1.85 -2.37
CA GLY A 142 -7.63 -2.84 -1.58
C GLY A 142 -8.26 -4.22 -1.60
N ARG A 143 -7.67 -5.15 -0.84
CA ARG A 143 -8.07 -6.57 -0.81
C ARG A 143 -8.50 -7.06 0.58
N THR A 144 -8.55 -6.19 1.60
CA THR A 144 -9.22 -6.47 2.87
C THR A 144 -10.73 -6.48 2.64
N MET A 145 -11.50 -7.13 3.49
CA MET A 145 -12.94 -7.35 3.26
C MET A 145 -13.71 -6.04 3.05
N GLY A 146 -13.49 -5.02 3.89
CA GLY A 146 -14.15 -3.72 3.73
C GLY A 146 -13.66 -2.95 2.49
N ALA A 147 -12.36 -2.89 2.24
CA ALA A 147 -11.82 -2.23 1.05
C ALA A 147 -12.23 -2.95 -0.24
N LEU A 148 -12.31 -4.28 -0.21
CA LEU A 148 -12.75 -5.08 -1.34
C LEU A 148 -14.24 -4.87 -1.64
N SER A 149 -15.08 -4.68 -0.63
CA SER A 149 -16.51 -4.44 -0.79
C SER A 149 -16.83 -3.15 -1.56
N VAL A 150 -15.93 -2.18 -1.56
CA VAL A 150 -16.04 -0.92 -2.31
C VAL A 150 -15.13 -0.87 -3.55
N THR A 151 -14.40 -1.95 -3.86
CA THR A 151 -13.59 -2.05 -5.08
C THR A 151 -14.49 -2.33 -6.27
N GLY A 152 -14.50 -1.41 -7.25
CA GLY A 152 -15.38 -1.45 -8.42
C GLY A 152 -14.92 -2.38 -9.54
N ASN A 153 -14.28 -3.51 -9.21
CA ASN A 153 -13.82 -4.50 -10.17
C ASN A 153 -14.37 -5.88 -9.81
N PRO A 154 -15.33 -6.44 -10.60
CA PRO A 154 -15.97 -7.72 -10.35
C PRO A 154 -14.98 -8.89 -10.21
N HIS A 155 -13.86 -8.85 -10.90
CA HIS A 155 -12.84 -9.90 -10.82
C HIS A 155 -12.31 -10.07 -9.38
N TYR A 156 -12.14 -8.96 -8.64
CA TYR A 156 -11.66 -9.02 -7.26
C TYR A 156 -12.77 -9.26 -6.23
N SER A 157 -13.99 -8.82 -6.53
CA SER A 157 -15.10 -8.87 -5.56
C SER A 157 -16.00 -10.09 -5.73
N CYS A 158 -15.80 -10.93 -6.75
CA CYS A 158 -16.71 -12.06 -7.06
C CYS A 158 -16.87 -13.06 -5.91
N LEU A 159 -15.84 -13.26 -5.07
CA LEU A 159 -15.92 -14.15 -3.92
C LEU A 159 -16.65 -13.55 -2.70
N LEU A 160 -16.89 -12.25 -2.66
CA LEU A 160 -17.64 -11.61 -1.57
C LEU A 160 -19.12 -11.94 -1.64
N TYR A 161 -19.67 -12.16 -2.83
CA TYR A 161 -21.08 -12.49 -3.05
C TYR A 161 -21.45 -13.92 -2.65
N THR A 162 -20.44 -14.78 -2.47
CA THR A 162 -20.62 -16.19 -2.07
C THR A 162 -20.27 -16.43 -0.59
N SER A 163 -19.76 -15.44 0.10
CA SER A 163 -19.48 -15.54 1.52
C SER A 163 -20.77 -15.36 2.31
N PRO A 164 -21.10 -16.27 3.24
CA PRO A 164 -22.29 -16.09 4.08
C PRO A 164 -22.15 -14.78 4.86
N SER A 165 -23.18 -13.95 4.80
CA SER A 165 -23.27 -12.75 5.63
C SER A 165 -23.50 -13.17 7.07
N PRO A 166 -22.83 -12.56 8.06
CA PRO A 166 -23.12 -12.83 9.46
C PRO A 166 -24.54 -12.34 9.88
N ARG A 167 -25.33 -11.87 8.94
CA ARG A 167 -26.72 -11.43 9.13
C ARG A 167 -27.76 -12.34 8.46
N ASP A 168 -27.32 -13.39 7.76
CA ASP A 168 -28.21 -14.38 7.13
C ASP A 168 -28.55 -15.53 8.09
#